data_82ca7d460d2452ca18ff501d2b2236b8
#
_entry.id   82ca7d460d2452ca18ff501d2b2236b8
#
_cell.length_a   1.000
_cell.length_b   1.000
_cell.length_c   1.000
_cell.angle_alpha   90.00
_cell.angle_beta   90.00
_cell.angle_gamma   90.00
#
_symmetry.space_group_name_H-M   'P 1'
#
loop_
_entity.id
_entity.type
_entity.pdbx_description
1 polymer ?
#
loop_
_entity_poly.entity_id
_entity_poly.type
_entity_poly.pdbx_seq_one_letter_code
_entity_poly.pdbx_strand_id
1 'polypeptide(L)'
;TTRLVGSEMCIRDRDIGLLASLGLSAYRFSTSWARVDPNGDGNWNEAGLQYYDRVVDCCLRHGVTPWMTLYHWELPQALEVGGGWLRRETAEAFARFAGMMAQHFGDRVSHFITLNEPQIVLKLGYCDGIHAPGRRYPLPRLVRCWKNLMLAHGLAFRAIRSTAPDAQIGIASTGKLCYPHAPADEEAARNETFRLSDADWMFT
;
A
#
# COMPACT_ATOMS: atom_id res chain seq x y z
N THR A 1 -21.90 10.19 16.98
CA THR A 1 -21.22 9.32 15.95
C THR A 1 -21.69 9.62 14.53
N THR A 2 -22.90 10.08 14.32
CA THR A 2 -23.45 10.43 13.00
C THR A 2 -22.82 11.70 12.39
N ARG A 3 -22.26 12.57 13.19
CA ARG A 3 -21.63 13.83 12.74
C ARG A 3 -20.29 13.61 12.01
N LEU A 4 -19.53 12.56 12.37
CA LEU A 4 -18.25 12.24 11.74
C LEU A 4 -18.43 11.64 10.33
N VAL A 5 -19.42 10.77 10.13
CA VAL A 5 -19.70 10.14 8.82
C VAL A 5 -20.14 11.18 7.78
N GLY A 6 -20.96 12.17 8.16
CA GLY A 6 -21.37 13.25 7.27
C GLY A 6 -20.23 14.21 6.91
N SER A 7 -19.33 14.50 7.87
CA SER A 7 -18.18 15.40 7.62
C SER A 7 -17.12 14.74 6.71
N GLU A 8 -16.85 13.44 6.85
CA GLU A 8 -15.91 12.71 5.99
C GLU A 8 -16.39 12.65 4.53
N MET A 9 -17.68 12.50 4.29
CA MET A 9 -18.25 12.52 2.93
C MET A 9 -18.11 13.90 2.29
N CYS A 10 -18.40 14.98 3.03
CA CYS A 10 -18.25 16.34 2.53
C CYS A 10 -16.77 16.70 2.26
N ILE A 11 -15.86 16.29 3.13
CA ILE A 11 -14.42 16.53 2.97
C ILE A 11 -13.92 15.82 1.71
N ARG A 12 -14.19 14.53 1.56
CA ARG A 12 -13.80 13.75 0.39
C ARG A 12 -14.28 14.38 -0.93
N ASP A 13 -15.58 14.69 -1.03
CA ASP A 13 -16.16 15.19 -2.26
C ASP A 13 -15.63 16.59 -2.62
N ARG A 14 -15.41 17.43 -1.60
CA ARG A 14 -14.77 18.73 -1.74
C ARG A 14 -13.31 18.61 -2.19
N ASP A 15 -12.54 17.73 -1.55
CA ASP A 15 -11.11 17.63 -1.79
C ASP A 15 -10.81 17.00 -3.17
N ILE A 16 -11.59 16.00 -3.61
CA ILE A 16 -11.48 15.44 -4.96
C ILE A 16 -11.93 16.47 -6.01
N GLY A 17 -12.99 17.23 -5.75
CA GLY A 17 -13.41 18.33 -6.61
C GLY A 17 -12.34 19.43 -6.72
N LEU A 18 -11.65 19.76 -5.63
CA LEU A 18 -10.51 20.69 -5.64
C LEU A 18 -9.35 20.15 -6.48
N LEU A 19 -8.97 18.85 -6.34
CA LEU A 19 -7.95 18.23 -7.17
C LEU A 19 -8.26 18.41 -8.67
N ALA A 20 -9.49 18.13 -9.07
CA ALA A 20 -9.94 18.30 -10.45
C ALA A 20 -9.87 19.77 -10.90
N SER A 21 -10.28 20.73 -10.06
CA SER A 21 -10.23 22.16 -10.37
C SER A 21 -8.81 22.71 -10.52
N LEU A 22 -7.83 22.07 -9.89
CA LEU A 22 -6.40 22.35 -10.02
C LEU A 22 -5.75 21.66 -11.25
N GLY A 23 -6.54 20.95 -12.06
CA GLY A 23 -6.05 20.27 -13.26
C GLY A 23 -5.30 18.95 -12.97
N LEU A 24 -5.44 18.39 -11.76
CA LEU A 24 -4.84 17.10 -11.44
C LEU A 24 -5.67 15.96 -12.02
N SER A 25 -5.04 15.08 -12.77
CA SER A 25 -5.68 14.01 -13.54
C SER A 25 -5.78 12.67 -12.80
N ALA A 26 -5.07 12.51 -11.67
CA ALA A 26 -5.04 11.27 -10.90
C ALA A 26 -5.04 11.55 -9.40
N TYR A 27 -5.65 10.64 -8.65
CA TYR A 27 -5.64 10.65 -7.19
C TYR A 27 -5.24 9.28 -6.65
N ARG A 28 -4.11 9.25 -5.95
CA ARG A 28 -3.66 8.07 -5.24
C ARG A 28 -4.19 8.10 -3.81
N PHE A 29 -4.93 7.06 -3.43
CA PHE A 29 -5.40 6.85 -2.06
C PHE A 29 -5.10 5.44 -1.57
N SER A 30 -5.07 5.26 -0.27
CA SER A 30 -4.84 3.97 0.36
C SER A 30 -6.14 3.38 0.88
N THR A 31 -6.28 2.07 0.75
CA THR A 31 -7.32 1.31 1.43
C THR A 31 -6.81 0.81 2.78
N SER A 32 -7.66 0.78 3.78
CA SER A 32 -7.37 0.11 5.04
C SER A 32 -7.81 -1.35 4.92
N TRP A 33 -6.85 -2.26 4.93
CA TRP A 33 -7.15 -3.69 4.89
C TRP A 33 -8.05 -4.09 6.06
N ALA A 34 -7.74 -3.61 7.28
CA ALA A 34 -8.55 -3.87 8.46
C ALA A 34 -9.98 -3.32 8.40
N ARG A 35 -10.25 -2.29 7.56
CA ARG A 35 -11.62 -1.79 7.34
C ARG A 35 -12.45 -2.74 6.49
N VAL A 36 -11.83 -3.38 5.50
CA VAL A 36 -12.51 -4.25 4.54
C VAL A 36 -12.51 -5.70 4.99
N ASP A 37 -11.44 -6.15 5.62
CA ASP A 37 -11.26 -7.51 6.14
C ASP A 37 -10.66 -7.43 7.55
N PRO A 38 -11.47 -7.15 8.58
CA PRO A 38 -11.00 -6.86 9.93
C PRO A 38 -10.16 -7.95 10.58
N ASN A 39 -10.43 -9.21 10.22
CA ASN A 39 -9.74 -10.38 10.77
C ASN A 39 -8.68 -10.95 9.82
N GLY A 40 -8.63 -10.52 8.56
CA GLY A 40 -7.75 -11.12 7.55
C GLY A 40 -8.17 -12.55 7.14
N ASP A 41 -9.42 -12.91 7.39
CA ASP A 41 -9.97 -14.26 7.17
C ASP A 41 -10.83 -14.37 5.90
N GLY A 42 -11.07 -13.24 5.22
CA GLY A 42 -11.90 -13.17 4.01
C GLY A 42 -13.39 -12.95 4.29
N ASN A 43 -13.76 -12.62 5.52
CA ASN A 43 -15.11 -12.17 5.86
C ASN A 43 -15.21 -10.65 5.62
N TRP A 44 -15.63 -10.29 4.41
CA TRP A 44 -15.61 -8.91 3.93
C TRP A 44 -16.62 -8.03 4.66
N ASN A 45 -16.17 -6.85 5.09
CA ASN A 45 -17.01 -5.81 5.66
C ASN A 45 -17.61 -4.97 4.54
N GLU A 46 -18.87 -5.20 4.23
CA GLU A 46 -19.62 -4.48 3.18
C GLU A 46 -19.59 -2.96 3.36
N ALA A 47 -19.75 -2.47 4.59
CA ALA A 47 -19.68 -1.04 4.88
C ALA A 47 -18.28 -0.44 4.56
N GLY A 48 -17.23 -1.25 4.74
CA GLY A 48 -15.86 -0.90 4.34
C GLY A 48 -15.70 -0.79 2.84
N LEU A 49 -16.25 -1.74 2.06
CA LEU A 49 -16.26 -1.71 0.60
C LEU A 49 -17.03 -0.51 0.07
N GLN A 50 -18.26 -0.28 0.55
CA GLN A 50 -19.10 0.86 0.17
C GLN A 50 -18.44 2.21 0.45
N TYR A 51 -17.57 2.31 1.46
CA TYR A 51 -16.79 3.53 1.66
C TYR A 51 -15.88 3.81 0.47
N TYR A 52 -15.14 2.77 -0.02
CA TYR A 52 -14.25 2.91 -1.17
C TYR A 52 -14.99 3.03 -2.50
N ASP A 53 -16.17 2.42 -2.64
CA ASP A 53 -17.04 2.67 -3.79
C ASP A 53 -17.32 4.16 -3.95
N ARG A 54 -17.71 4.83 -2.85
CA ARG A 54 -17.98 6.28 -2.88
C ARG A 54 -16.73 7.10 -3.20
N VAL A 55 -15.54 6.67 -2.79
CA VAL A 55 -14.27 7.35 -3.14
C VAL A 55 -14.00 7.22 -4.64
N VAL A 56 -14.07 6.00 -5.17
CA VAL A 56 -13.84 5.69 -6.59
C VAL A 56 -14.84 6.44 -7.47
N ASP A 57 -16.12 6.34 -7.15
CA ASP A 57 -17.19 7.01 -7.92
C ASP A 57 -17.03 8.54 -7.89
N CYS A 58 -16.57 9.10 -6.76
CA CYS A 58 -16.27 10.52 -6.67
C CYS A 58 -15.13 10.91 -7.61
N CYS A 59 -14.04 10.15 -7.66
CA CYS A 59 -12.94 10.39 -8.60
C CYS A 59 -13.44 10.38 -10.04
N LEU A 60 -14.20 9.36 -10.42
CA LEU A 60 -14.71 9.20 -11.79
C LEU A 60 -15.67 10.33 -12.19
N ARG A 61 -16.57 10.76 -11.29
CA ARG A 61 -17.47 11.91 -11.54
C ARG A 61 -16.72 13.20 -11.83
N HIS A 62 -15.53 13.38 -11.25
CA HIS A 62 -14.69 14.55 -11.47
C HIS A 62 -13.63 14.36 -12.57
N GLY A 63 -13.62 13.23 -13.28
CA GLY A 63 -12.64 12.94 -14.32
C GLY A 63 -11.22 12.70 -13.79
N VAL A 64 -11.10 12.33 -12.51
CA VAL A 64 -9.83 12.02 -11.83
C VAL A 64 -9.64 10.53 -11.80
N THR A 65 -8.51 10.03 -12.32
CA THR A 65 -8.19 8.60 -12.34
C THR A 65 -7.86 8.10 -10.92
N PRO A 66 -8.58 7.09 -10.38
CA PRO A 66 -8.27 6.53 -9.07
C PRO A 66 -7.06 5.59 -9.15
N TRP A 67 -6.09 5.79 -8.26
CA TRP A 67 -4.94 4.90 -8.04
C TRP A 67 -5.07 4.29 -6.64
N MET A 68 -5.29 3.00 -6.57
CA MET A 68 -5.61 2.31 -5.31
C MET A 68 -4.38 1.63 -4.73
N THR A 69 -3.94 2.08 -3.55
CA THR A 69 -2.89 1.42 -2.76
C THR A 69 -3.54 0.47 -1.77
N LEU A 70 -3.23 -0.82 -1.87
CA LEU A 70 -3.91 -1.88 -1.10
C LEU A 70 -3.37 -2.02 0.32
N TYR A 71 -2.06 -1.88 0.51
CA TYR A 71 -1.44 -1.94 1.83
C TYR A 71 -0.55 -0.71 2.06
N HIS A 72 -0.92 0.07 3.08
CA HIS A 72 -0.15 1.24 3.51
C HIS A 72 0.07 1.18 5.03
N TRP A 73 0.74 0.07 5.46
CA TRP A 73 1.24 -0.18 6.79
C TRP A 73 0.21 -0.67 7.82
N GLU A 74 -1.07 -0.72 7.47
CA GLU A 74 -2.14 -1.20 8.35
C GLU A 74 -2.40 -2.70 8.15
N LEU A 75 -1.94 -3.50 9.10
CA LEU A 75 -2.22 -4.93 9.15
C LEU A 75 -3.42 -5.19 10.07
N PRO A 76 -4.40 -6.03 9.68
CA PRO A 76 -5.43 -6.48 10.60
C PRO A 76 -4.83 -7.04 11.89
N GLN A 77 -5.34 -6.59 13.05
CA GLN A 77 -4.79 -6.95 14.34
C GLN A 77 -4.78 -8.47 14.59
N ALA A 78 -5.78 -9.19 14.08
CA ALA A 78 -5.84 -10.64 14.18
C ALA A 78 -4.66 -11.33 13.48
N LEU A 79 -4.25 -10.83 12.31
CA LEU A 79 -3.06 -11.33 11.61
C LEU A 79 -1.77 -11.01 12.37
N GLU A 80 -1.66 -9.80 12.96
CA GLU A 80 -0.48 -9.45 13.76
C GLU A 80 -0.36 -10.32 15.02
N VAL A 81 -1.47 -10.58 15.72
CA VAL A 81 -1.52 -11.53 16.85
C VAL A 81 -1.13 -12.93 16.41
N GLY A 82 -1.51 -13.35 15.22
CA GLY A 82 -1.13 -14.61 14.60
C GLY A 82 0.35 -14.71 14.17
N GLY A 83 1.12 -13.61 14.29
CA GLY A 83 2.54 -13.56 13.96
C GLY A 83 2.90 -12.60 12.82
N GLY A 84 1.94 -11.90 12.27
CA GLY A 84 2.11 -10.83 11.28
C GLY A 84 2.94 -11.27 10.06
N TRP A 85 3.82 -10.41 9.60
CA TRP A 85 4.67 -10.70 8.43
C TRP A 85 5.72 -11.80 8.64
N LEU A 86 5.89 -12.32 9.87
CA LEU A 86 6.68 -13.56 10.07
C LEU A 86 6.00 -14.78 9.46
N ARG A 87 4.70 -14.72 9.20
CA ARG A 87 3.89 -15.84 8.73
C ARG A 87 3.63 -15.74 7.23
N ARG A 88 3.83 -16.84 6.52
CA ARG A 88 3.50 -16.97 5.11
C ARG A 88 2.00 -16.79 4.87
N GLU A 89 1.19 -17.27 5.80
CA GLU A 89 -0.27 -17.18 5.76
C GLU A 89 -0.77 -15.73 5.69
N THR A 90 -0.01 -14.77 6.24
CA THR A 90 -0.30 -13.33 6.09
C THR A 90 -0.13 -12.88 4.63
N ALA A 91 0.90 -13.36 3.93
CA ALA A 91 1.08 -13.07 2.51
C ALA A 91 -0.04 -13.66 1.64
N GLU A 92 -0.50 -14.85 1.99
CA GLU A 92 -1.62 -15.51 1.30
C GLU A 92 -2.96 -14.82 1.60
N ALA A 93 -3.18 -14.37 2.84
CA ALA A 93 -4.34 -13.55 3.20
C ALA A 93 -4.35 -12.21 2.44
N PHE A 94 -3.19 -11.56 2.31
CA PHE A 94 -3.07 -10.34 1.51
C PHE A 94 -3.39 -10.57 0.04
N ALA A 95 -2.97 -11.69 -0.54
CA ALA A 95 -3.30 -12.02 -1.92
C ALA A 95 -4.81 -12.22 -2.12
N ARG A 96 -5.51 -12.86 -1.18
CA ARG A 96 -6.98 -12.99 -1.21
C ARG A 96 -7.65 -11.62 -1.15
N PHE A 97 -7.21 -10.77 -0.22
CA PHE A 97 -7.69 -9.39 -0.12
C PHE A 97 -7.47 -8.62 -1.42
N ALA A 98 -6.27 -8.65 -2.00
CA ALA A 98 -5.94 -7.96 -3.24
C ALA A 98 -6.77 -8.46 -4.42
N GLY A 99 -6.97 -9.77 -4.54
CA GLY A 99 -7.82 -10.37 -5.58
C GLY A 99 -9.29 -9.95 -5.45
N MET A 100 -9.84 -9.93 -4.24
CA MET A 100 -11.19 -9.45 -3.97
C MET A 100 -11.34 -7.95 -4.29
N MET A 101 -10.37 -7.11 -3.90
CA MET A 101 -10.39 -5.70 -4.23
C MET A 101 -10.36 -5.46 -5.74
N ALA A 102 -9.55 -6.24 -6.48
CA ALA A 102 -9.52 -6.17 -7.94
C ALA A 102 -10.80 -6.69 -8.58
N GLN A 103 -11.43 -7.72 -8.02
CA GLN A 103 -12.71 -8.22 -8.48
C GLN A 103 -13.83 -7.19 -8.29
N HIS A 104 -13.83 -6.47 -7.16
CA HIS A 104 -14.86 -5.49 -6.82
C HIS A 104 -14.68 -4.16 -7.56
N PHE A 105 -13.44 -3.70 -7.76
CA PHE A 105 -13.12 -2.37 -8.29
C PHE A 105 -12.52 -2.37 -9.69
N GLY A 106 -12.16 -3.53 -10.25
CA GLY A 106 -11.40 -3.62 -11.49
C GLY A 106 -12.13 -3.13 -12.75
N ASP A 107 -13.43 -2.94 -12.67
CA ASP A 107 -14.26 -2.28 -13.69
C ASP A 107 -14.07 -0.75 -13.72
N ARG A 108 -13.62 -0.14 -12.63
CA ARG A 108 -13.50 1.30 -12.38
C ARG A 108 -12.10 1.76 -12.03
N VAL A 109 -11.27 0.87 -11.50
CA VAL A 109 -9.89 1.15 -11.07
C VAL A 109 -8.93 0.36 -11.95
N SER A 110 -8.13 1.07 -12.73
CA SER A 110 -7.12 0.46 -13.61
C SER A 110 -5.70 0.45 -13.03
N HIS A 111 -5.49 1.09 -11.85
CA HIS A 111 -4.16 1.24 -11.25
C HIS A 111 -4.15 0.76 -9.80
N PHE A 112 -3.41 -0.32 -9.55
CA PHE A 112 -3.26 -0.91 -8.22
C PHE A 112 -1.80 -0.84 -7.76
N ILE A 113 -1.59 -0.34 -6.55
CA ILE A 113 -0.31 -0.42 -5.85
C ILE A 113 -0.47 -1.44 -4.73
N THR A 114 0.25 -2.53 -4.80
CA THR A 114 0.10 -3.62 -3.82
C THR A 114 0.59 -3.20 -2.45
N LEU A 115 1.86 -2.79 -2.35
CA LEU A 115 2.50 -2.38 -1.11
C LEU A 115 3.05 -0.95 -1.24
N ASN A 116 2.84 -0.16 -0.19
CA ASN A 116 3.52 1.12 -0.04
C ASN A 116 4.75 0.96 0.83
N GLU A 117 5.91 1.27 0.29
CA GLU A 117 7.19 1.36 1.01
C GLU A 117 7.43 0.17 1.97
N PRO A 118 7.49 -1.06 1.47
CA PRO A 118 7.62 -2.25 2.32
C PRO A 118 8.91 -2.24 3.16
N GLN A 119 9.95 -1.58 2.69
CA GLN A 119 11.19 -1.36 3.44
C GLN A 119 10.97 -0.50 4.70
N ILE A 120 10.07 0.48 4.63
CA ILE A 120 9.70 1.32 5.79
C ILE A 120 8.88 0.50 6.80
N VAL A 121 7.96 -0.34 6.32
CA VAL A 121 7.25 -1.31 7.18
C VAL A 121 8.26 -2.14 7.98
N LEU A 122 9.25 -2.72 7.28
CA LEU A 122 10.27 -3.55 7.91
C LEU A 122 11.12 -2.74 8.89
N LYS A 123 11.66 -1.60 8.43
CA LYS A 123 12.57 -0.79 9.24
C LYS A 123 11.89 -0.22 10.47
N LEU A 124 10.83 0.54 10.29
CA LEU A 124 10.20 1.27 11.39
C LEU A 124 9.26 0.41 12.24
N GLY A 125 8.60 -0.59 11.64
CA GLY A 125 7.64 -1.45 12.33
C GLY A 125 8.27 -2.64 13.04
N TYR A 126 9.28 -3.26 12.41
CA TYR A 126 9.83 -4.54 12.88
C TYR A 126 11.30 -4.50 13.31
N CYS A 127 12.07 -3.48 12.88
CA CYS A 127 13.47 -3.30 13.29
C CYS A 127 13.59 -2.27 14.42
N ASP A 128 13.17 -1.03 14.17
CA ASP A 128 13.32 0.07 15.10
C ASP A 128 12.20 0.13 16.15
N GLY A 129 11.03 -0.43 15.82
CA GLY A 129 9.86 -0.46 16.69
C GLY A 129 9.23 0.90 16.95
N ILE A 130 9.37 1.84 16.00
CA ILE A 130 8.84 3.21 16.09
C ILE A 130 7.41 3.28 15.58
N HIS A 131 7.09 2.52 14.51
CA HIS A 131 5.75 2.38 13.97
C HIS A 131 5.09 1.08 14.44
N ALA A 132 3.78 0.95 14.23
CA ALA A 132 3.11 -0.33 14.43
C ALA A 132 3.76 -1.42 13.55
N PRO A 133 3.88 -2.65 14.07
CA PRO A 133 3.41 -3.17 15.34
C PRO A 133 4.37 -2.93 16.52
N GLY A 134 5.42 -2.13 16.39
CA GLY A 134 6.34 -1.78 17.47
C GLY A 134 7.29 -2.91 17.86
N ARG A 135 7.60 -3.83 16.94
CA ARG A 135 8.50 -4.95 17.18
C ARG A 135 9.95 -4.55 17.00
N ARG A 136 10.85 -5.27 17.67
CA ARG A 136 12.30 -5.18 17.48
C ARG A 136 12.83 -6.57 17.26
N TYR A 137 12.91 -6.98 15.99
CA TYR A 137 13.32 -8.31 15.62
C TYR A 137 14.81 -8.38 15.26
N PRO A 138 15.48 -9.51 15.60
CA PRO A 138 16.83 -9.78 15.11
C PRO A 138 16.80 -10.06 13.59
N LEU A 139 17.95 -9.90 12.94
CA LEU A 139 18.10 -10.01 11.48
C LEU A 139 17.44 -11.25 10.86
N PRO A 140 17.52 -12.47 11.39
CA PRO A 140 16.87 -13.62 10.77
C PRO A 140 15.34 -13.50 10.68
N ARG A 141 14.71 -12.83 11.66
CA ARG A 141 13.27 -12.56 11.62
C ARG A 141 12.94 -11.44 10.65
N LEU A 142 13.78 -10.41 10.56
CA LEU A 142 13.61 -9.32 9.58
C LEU A 142 13.68 -9.86 8.15
N VAL A 143 14.66 -10.72 7.85
CA VAL A 143 14.76 -11.40 6.54
C VAL A 143 13.49 -12.21 6.23
N ARG A 144 12.93 -12.91 7.23
CA ARG A 144 11.68 -13.65 7.06
C ARG A 144 10.50 -12.72 6.78
N CYS A 145 10.36 -11.61 7.51
CA CYS A 145 9.31 -10.61 7.25
C CYS A 145 9.45 -10.04 5.84
N TRP A 146 10.67 -9.68 5.44
CA TRP A 146 10.95 -9.19 4.10
C TRP A 146 10.54 -10.17 3.01
N LYS A 147 10.98 -11.42 3.13
CA LYS A 147 10.60 -12.49 2.20
C LYS A 147 9.07 -12.63 2.07
N ASN A 148 8.34 -12.54 3.17
CA ASN A 148 6.88 -12.65 3.15
C ASN A 148 6.21 -11.40 2.57
N LEU A 149 6.76 -10.19 2.78
CA LEU A 149 6.29 -8.96 2.12
C LEU A 149 6.47 -9.07 0.59
N MET A 150 7.63 -9.51 0.11
CA MET A 150 7.86 -9.70 -1.33
C MET A 150 7.01 -10.83 -1.91
N LEU A 151 6.81 -11.91 -1.16
CA LEU A 151 5.88 -12.98 -1.53
C LEU A 151 4.44 -12.43 -1.64
N ALA A 152 4.02 -11.59 -0.69
CA ALA A 152 2.70 -10.95 -0.70
C ALA A 152 2.49 -10.11 -1.96
N HIS A 153 3.49 -9.30 -2.35
CA HIS A 153 3.46 -8.55 -3.61
C HIS A 153 3.26 -9.48 -4.81
N GLY A 154 4.10 -10.52 -4.94
CA GLY A 154 4.02 -11.43 -6.09
C GLY A 154 2.73 -12.25 -6.14
N LEU A 155 2.18 -12.66 -4.99
CA LEU A 155 0.90 -13.34 -4.92
C LEU A 155 -0.26 -12.39 -5.24
N ALA A 156 -0.25 -11.18 -4.69
CA ALA A 156 -1.24 -10.14 -4.97
C ALA A 156 -1.24 -9.74 -6.45
N PHE A 157 -0.06 -9.57 -7.07
CA PHE A 157 0.08 -9.29 -8.49
C PHE A 157 -0.66 -10.35 -9.32
N ARG A 158 -0.46 -11.63 -9.04
CA ARG A 158 -1.14 -12.72 -9.76
C ARG A 158 -2.64 -12.73 -9.51
N ALA A 159 -3.07 -12.50 -8.27
CA ALA A 159 -4.49 -12.44 -7.92
C ALA A 159 -5.19 -11.29 -8.63
N ILE A 160 -4.61 -10.09 -8.66
CA ILE A 160 -5.15 -8.94 -9.39
C ILE A 160 -5.18 -9.23 -10.89
N ARG A 161 -4.09 -9.74 -11.47
CA ARG A 161 -3.98 -10.02 -12.91
C ARG A 161 -5.01 -11.03 -13.39
N SER A 162 -5.41 -11.99 -12.54
CA SER A 162 -6.43 -12.99 -12.89
C SER A 162 -7.84 -12.43 -12.93
N THR A 163 -8.12 -11.34 -12.22
CA THR A 163 -9.46 -10.73 -12.13
C THR A 163 -9.57 -9.43 -12.93
N ALA A 164 -8.47 -8.70 -13.07
CA ALA A 164 -8.36 -7.45 -13.82
C ALA A 164 -7.13 -7.52 -14.75
N PRO A 165 -7.23 -8.21 -15.90
CA PRO A 165 -6.08 -8.54 -16.76
C PRO A 165 -5.37 -7.30 -17.34
N ASP A 166 -6.09 -6.20 -17.55
CA ASP A 166 -5.55 -4.98 -18.13
C ASP A 166 -5.03 -3.97 -17.08
N ALA A 167 -5.19 -4.28 -15.78
CA ALA A 167 -4.80 -3.37 -14.72
C ALA A 167 -3.28 -3.14 -14.70
N GLN A 168 -2.88 -1.89 -14.45
CA GLN A 168 -1.52 -1.53 -14.13
C GLN A 168 -1.25 -1.86 -12.66
N ILE A 169 -0.26 -2.70 -12.39
CA ILE A 169 0.01 -3.20 -11.04
C ILE A 169 1.46 -2.90 -10.69
N GLY A 170 1.66 -2.22 -9.57
CA GLY A 170 2.99 -1.83 -9.11
C GLY A 170 3.18 -1.96 -7.61
N ILE A 171 4.37 -1.57 -7.18
CA ILE A 171 4.78 -1.37 -5.80
C ILE A 171 5.27 0.08 -5.67
N ALA A 172 4.97 0.76 -4.58
CA ALA A 172 5.54 2.07 -4.33
C ALA A 172 6.76 1.91 -3.44
N SER A 173 7.89 2.44 -3.90
CA SER A 173 9.14 2.47 -3.16
C SER A 173 9.62 3.90 -3.00
N THR A 174 10.43 4.16 -2.00
CA THR A 174 11.16 5.42 -1.81
C THR A 174 12.65 5.19 -1.91
N GLY A 175 13.36 6.27 -2.20
CA GLY A 175 14.81 6.32 -2.16
C GLY A 175 15.25 7.76 -1.94
N LYS A 176 16.53 7.95 -1.67
CA LYS A 176 17.15 9.26 -1.57
C LYS A 176 18.11 9.44 -2.74
N LEU A 177 18.08 10.61 -3.33
CA LEU A 177 19.03 11.01 -4.35
C LEU A 177 20.01 11.98 -3.74
N CYS A 178 21.30 11.64 -3.74
CA CYS A 178 22.37 12.49 -3.27
C CYS A 178 23.00 13.21 -4.47
N TYR A 179 23.14 14.52 -4.35
CA TYR A 179 23.82 15.34 -5.36
C TYR A 179 25.24 15.66 -4.91
N PRO A 180 26.22 15.66 -5.81
CA PRO A 180 27.57 16.06 -5.46
C PRO A 180 27.61 17.57 -5.09
N HIS A 181 28.37 17.92 -4.06
CA HIS A 181 28.62 19.31 -3.71
C HIS A 181 29.61 19.96 -4.71
N ALA A 182 30.56 19.17 -5.19
CA ALA A 182 31.52 19.55 -6.21
C ALA A 182 31.73 18.40 -7.20
N PRO A 183 32.25 18.64 -8.43
CA PRO A 183 32.51 17.58 -9.40
C PRO A 183 33.36 16.42 -8.86
N ALA A 184 34.26 16.67 -7.93
CA ALA A 184 35.09 15.65 -7.29
C ALA A 184 34.28 14.68 -6.40
N ASP A 185 33.08 15.07 -5.98
CA ASP A 185 32.21 14.29 -5.07
C ASP A 185 31.18 13.42 -5.83
N GLU A 186 31.24 13.41 -7.15
CA GLU A 186 30.20 12.72 -7.99
C GLU A 186 30.11 11.22 -7.69
N GLU A 187 31.26 10.56 -7.56
CA GLU A 187 31.31 9.13 -7.22
C GLU A 187 30.79 8.87 -5.80
N ALA A 188 31.17 9.72 -4.84
CA ALA A 188 30.69 9.61 -3.46
C ALA A 188 29.16 9.83 -3.37
N ALA A 189 28.63 10.83 -4.09
CA ALA A 189 27.20 11.11 -4.14
C ALA A 189 26.43 9.96 -4.78
N ARG A 190 26.95 9.36 -5.86
CA ARG A 190 26.36 8.18 -6.50
C ARG A 190 26.35 6.98 -5.57
N ASN A 191 27.47 6.68 -4.92
CA ASN A 191 27.57 5.58 -3.96
C ASN A 191 26.64 5.76 -2.76
N GLU A 192 26.51 7.00 -2.26
CA GLU A 192 25.58 7.29 -1.17
C GLU A 192 24.12 7.23 -1.62
N THR A 193 23.79 7.66 -2.86
CA THR A 193 22.48 7.46 -3.47
C THR A 193 22.14 5.99 -3.53
N PHE A 194 23.05 5.15 -4.01
CA PHE A 194 22.86 3.69 -4.08
C PHE A 194 22.65 3.09 -2.69
N ARG A 195 23.49 3.46 -1.72
CA ARG A 195 23.39 2.98 -0.33
C ARG A 195 22.09 3.38 0.36
N LEU A 196 21.53 4.56 0.01
CA LEU A 196 20.29 5.09 0.59
C LEU A 196 19.05 4.80 -0.28
N SER A 197 19.25 4.21 -1.46
CA SER A 197 18.15 3.80 -2.33
C SER A 197 17.54 2.52 -1.79
N ASP A 198 16.33 2.63 -1.27
CA ASP A 198 15.62 1.49 -0.70
C ASP A 198 15.20 0.47 -1.79
N ALA A 199 15.27 0.86 -3.08
CA ALA A 199 14.91 -0.01 -4.18
C ALA A 199 15.96 -1.12 -4.42
N ASP A 200 17.24 -0.85 -4.19
CA ASP A 200 18.29 -1.76 -4.61
C ASP A 200 18.39 -3.01 -3.73
N TRP A 201 18.21 -2.90 -2.43
CA TRP A 201 18.18 -4.08 -1.58
C TRP A 201 16.82 -4.79 -1.52
N MET A 202 15.81 -4.26 -2.22
CA MET A 202 14.60 -5.03 -2.52
C MET A 202 14.81 -6.10 -3.59
N PHE A 203 15.78 -5.93 -4.47
CA PHE A 203 15.97 -6.75 -5.66
C PHE A 203 17.34 -7.44 -5.72
N THR A 204 18.25 -7.20 -4.78
CA THR A 204 19.52 -7.89 -4.58
C THR A 204 19.46 -8.87 -3.43
#